data_f271de58cc92631a05301a73ded4f56a
#
_entry.id   f271de58cc92631a05301a73ded4f56a
#
_cell.length_a   1.000
_cell.length_b   1.000
_cell.length_c   1.000
_cell.angle_alpha   90.00
_cell.angle_beta   90.00
_cell.angle_gamma   90.00
#
_symmetry.space_group_name_H-M   'P 1'
#
loop_
_entity.id
_entity.type
_entity.pdbx_description
1 polymer ?
#
loop_
_entity_poly.entity_id
_entity_poly.type
_entity_poly.pdbx_seq_one_letter_code
_entity_poly.pdbx_strand_id
1 'polypeptide(L)'
;MCNRLRLQNISKIYQDDNGETLAIQDFTYAFEKGHFTSIVGPSGCGKSTLLSIIGGLEKETSGTIFMDNSKLETRSCNIGYMLQKDYLLDWRTVYKNILLGLEIKKMVTNETMSHVEELLKKYELYEFKDKYPSQLSGGMRQRVALIRTLATNPDILLLDEAFSALDYQTRLSVTEDVYKIIKAENKITIMVTHDIPESISMSDEIIVLTKRPAVIKSVHNINFDIPNRTPLNCRDSPKFSHYFDVVWKELNNSE
;
A
#
# COMPACT_ATOMS: atom_id res chain seq x y z
N MET A 1 18.45 -5.34 5.72
CA MET A 1 17.02 -5.53 5.38
C MET A 1 16.22 -5.10 6.58
N CYS A 2 15.19 -4.29 6.37
CA CYS A 2 14.32 -3.83 7.43
C CYS A 2 13.34 -4.92 7.85
N ASN A 3 13.18 -5.15 9.15
CA ASN A 3 12.25 -6.13 9.68
C ASN A 3 11.03 -5.49 10.34
N ARG A 4 11.14 -4.22 10.77
CA ARG A 4 10.08 -3.53 11.50
C ARG A 4 10.10 -2.04 11.27
N LEU A 5 8.93 -1.47 10.93
CA LEU A 5 8.69 -0.03 10.91
C LEU A 5 7.84 0.34 12.12
N ARG A 6 8.32 1.23 12.99
CA ARG A 6 7.58 1.67 14.17
C ARG A 6 7.33 3.17 14.13
N LEU A 7 6.09 3.55 14.21
CA LEU A 7 5.62 4.91 14.42
C LEU A 7 5.38 5.10 15.92
N GLN A 8 5.87 6.19 16.50
CA GLN A 8 5.71 6.48 17.91
C GLN A 8 5.19 7.89 18.11
N ASN A 9 3.96 7.99 18.61
CA ASN A 9 3.25 9.23 18.97
C ASN A 9 3.21 10.23 17.78
N ILE A 10 2.98 9.71 16.56
CA ILE A 10 2.91 10.55 15.36
C ILE A 10 1.65 11.41 15.42
N SER A 11 1.84 12.72 15.35
CA SER A 11 0.76 13.68 15.20
C SER A 11 1.02 14.63 14.03
N LYS A 12 -0.05 15.07 13.37
CA LYS A 12 -0.01 16.01 12.26
C LYS A 12 -1.06 17.08 12.41
N ILE A 13 -0.61 18.32 12.45
CA ILE A 13 -1.43 19.54 12.43
C ILE A 13 -1.14 20.27 11.13
N TYR A 14 -2.18 20.60 10.40
CA TYR A 14 -2.12 21.53 9.28
C TYR A 14 -2.51 22.93 9.75
N GLN A 15 -1.80 23.92 9.25
CA GLN A 15 -2.10 25.33 9.50
C GLN A 15 -2.50 25.96 8.17
N ASP A 16 -3.64 26.62 8.14
CA ASP A 16 -4.12 27.40 7.02
C ASP A 16 -4.64 28.77 7.51
N ASP A 17 -5.07 29.60 6.58
CA ASP A 17 -5.60 30.94 6.89
C ASP A 17 -6.86 30.91 7.78
N ASN A 18 -7.53 29.75 7.89
CA ASN A 18 -8.75 29.57 8.69
C ASN A 18 -8.46 28.95 10.07
N GLY A 19 -7.21 28.59 10.37
CA GLY A 19 -6.80 28.05 11.65
C GLY A 19 -6.00 26.76 11.59
N GLU A 20 -6.04 25.99 12.66
CA GLU A 20 -5.32 24.73 12.80
C GLU A 20 -6.27 23.53 12.64
N THR A 21 -5.84 22.56 11.86
CA THR A 21 -6.56 21.29 11.70
C THR A 21 -5.70 20.14 12.17
N LEU A 22 -6.08 19.51 13.30
CA LEU A 22 -5.44 18.29 13.78
C LEU A 22 -5.91 17.10 12.93
N ALA A 23 -5.04 16.60 12.08
CA ALA A 23 -5.36 15.50 11.15
C ALA A 23 -5.11 14.12 11.76
N ILE A 24 -4.00 13.95 12.48
CA ILE A 24 -3.58 12.71 13.14
C ILE A 24 -3.16 13.05 14.58
N GLN A 25 -3.57 12.22 15.54
CA GLN A 25 -3.23 12.40 16.95
C GLN A 25 -2.64 11.11 17.52
N ASP A 26 -1.41 11.22 18.06
CA ASP A 26 -0.70 10.19 18.84
C ASP A 26 -0.72 8.78 18.24
N PHE A 27 -0.62 8.69 16.91
CA PHE A 27 -0.60 7.40 16.22
C PHE A 27 0.67 6.62 16.59
N THR A 28 0.49 5.49 17.28
CA THR A 28 1.60 4.60 17.68
C THR A 28 1.29 3.20 17.20
N TYR A 29 2.15 2.67 16.32
CA TYR A 29 1.99 1.32 15.78
C TYR A 29 3.32 0.78 15.22
N ALA A 30 3.41 -0.56 15.10
CA ALA A 30 4.58 -1.23 14.53
C ALA A 30 4.15 -2.19 13.42
N PHE A 31 4.70 -1.99 12.22
CA PHE A 31 4.47 -2.82 11.05
C PHE A 31 5.63 -3.80 10.89
N GLU A 32 5.31 -5.07 10.70
CA GLU A 32 6.29 -6.16 10.62
C GLU A 32 6.54 -6.60 9.17
N LYS A 33 7.74 -7.06 8.89
CA LYS A 33 8.12 -7.59 7.58
C LYS A 33 7.30 -8.83 7.23
N GLY A 34 6.87 -8.91 5.97
CA GLY A 34 6.05 -10.01 5.46
C GLY A 34 4.57 -9.90 5.83
N HIS A 35 4.21 -8.93 6.70
CA HIS A 35 2.82 -8.64 7.02
C HIS A 35 2.22 -7.63 6.04
N PHE A 36 0.98 -7.87 5.69
CA PHE A 36 0.13 -6.97 4.92
C PHE A 36 -0.86 -6.32 5.90
N THR A 37 -0.67 -5.04 6.20
CA THR A 37 -1.55 -4.28 7.10
C THR A 37 -2.41 -3.31 6.31
N SER A 38 -3.73 -3.38 6.46
CA SER A 38 -4.63 -2.36 5.92
C SER A 38 -5.04 -1.35 6.98
N ILE A 39 -5.16 -0.11 6.56
CA ILE A 39 -5.67 1.00 7.37
C ILE A 39 -6.99 1.46 6.77
N VAL A 40 -8.07 1.32 7.53
CA VAL A 40 -9.42 1.73 7.13
C VAL A 40 -9.94 2.82 8.06
N GLY A 41 -10.85 3.64 7.57
CA GLY A 41 -11.43 4.73 8.36
C GLY A 41 -12.31 5.62 7.49
N PRO A 42 -13.11 6.51 8.09
CA PRO A 42 -13.97 7.43 7.36
C PRO A 42 -13.23 8.28 6.33
N SER A 43 -13.95 8.75 5.29
CA SER A 43 -13.35 9.65 4.30
C SER A 43 -12.82 10.92 4.98
N GLY A 44 -11.62 11.36 4.60
CA GLY A 44 -11.00 12.56 5.15
C GLY A 44 -10.50 12.45 6.59
N CYS A 45 -10.45 11.25 7.20
CA CYS A 45 -9.96 11.10 8.59
C CYS A 45 -8.45 11.30 8.73
N GLY A 46 -7.64 11.13 7.66
CA GLY A 46 -6.18 11.31 7.72
C GLY A 46 -5.35 10.12 7.20
N LYS A 47 -5.99 9.11 6.58
CA LYS A 47 -5.30 7.90 6.06
C LYS A 47 -4.17 8.22 5.08
N SER A 48 -4.45 8.97 4.02
CA SER A 48 -3.43 9.35 3.02
C SER A 48 -2.38 10.29 3.62
N THR A 49 -2.75 11.12 4.60
CA THR A 49 -1.78 11.92 5.38
C THR A 49 -0.79 11.01 6.12
N LEU A 50 -1.29 9.96 6.80
CA LEU A 50 -0.43 9.00 7.50
C LEU A 50 0.51 8.28 6.53
N LEU A 51 -0.03 7.84 5.37
CA LEU A 51 0.78 7.21 4.33
C LEU A 51 1.86 8.15 3.78
N SER A 52 1.50 9.42 3.55
CA SER A 52 2.44 10.46 3.09
C SER A 52 3.55 10.73 4.11
N ILE A 53 3.24 10.71 5.41
CA ILE A 53 4.25 10.83 6.48
C ILE A 53 5.19 9.62 6.46
N ILE A 54 4.66 8.39 6.39
CA ILE A 54 5.47 7.17 6.29
C ILE A 54 6.34 7.21 5.03
N GLY A 55 5.77 7.69 3.91
CA GLY A 55 6.46 7.83 2.62
C GLY A 55 7.50 8.96 2.57
N GLY A 56 7.60 9.79 3.62
CA GLY A 56 8.50 10.95 3.66
C GLY A 56 8.10 12.08 2.71
N LEU A 57 6.86 12.09 2.21
CA LEU A 57 6.30 13.16 1.39
C LEU A 57 5.79 14.32 2.25
N GLU A 58 5.36 14.02 3.46
CA GLU A 58 4.91 14.95 4.49
C GLU A 58 5.72 14.75 5.76
N LYS A 59 5.97 15.82 6.49
CA LYS A 59 6.63 15.76 7.80
C LYS A 59 5.59 15.73 8.91
N GLU A 60 5.80 14.87 9.89
CA GLU A 60 5.04 14.88 11.14
C GLU A 60 5.21 16.20 11.91
N THR A 61 4.19 16.63 12.64
CA THR A 61 4.29 17.79 13.56
C THR A 61 5.00 17.37 14.85
N SER A 62 4.72 16.15 15.34
CA SER A 62 5.39 15.55 16.49
C SER A 62 5.45 14.04 16.36
N GLY A 63 6.25 13.41 17.20
CA GLY A 63 6.50 11.96 17.19
C GLY A 63 7.78 11.58 16.49
N THR A 64 7.99 10.29 16.28
CA THR A 64 9.19 9.76 15.64
C THR A 64 8.91 8.44 14.93
N ILE A 65 9.50 8.27 13.76
CA ILE A 65 9.45 7.02 12.99
C ILE A 65 10.79 6.29 13.16
N PHE A 66 10.72 5.00 13.43
CA PHE A 66 11.88 4.13 13.57
C PHE A 66 11.83 3.00 12.55
N MET A 67 13.00 2.68 12.01
CA MET A 67 13.25 1.51 11.19
C MET A 67 14.14 0.56 11.99
N ASP A 68 13.62 -0.63 12.33
CA ASP A 68 14.22 -1.50 13.34
C ASP A 68 14.45 -0.72 14.65
N ASN A 69 15.71 -0.51 15.04
CA ASN A 69 16.07 0.23 16.25
C ASN A 69 16.65 1.63 15.98
N SER A 70 16.65 2.07 14.73
CA SER A 70 17.21 3.36 14.31
C SER A 70 16.12 4.34 13.92
N LYS A 71 16.29 5.61 14.29
CA LYS A 71 15.39 6.67 13.83
C LYS A 71 15.44 6.74 12.30
N LEU A 72 14.27 6.70 11.66
CA LEU A 72 14.16 6.78 10.21
C LEU A 72 14.50 8.22 9.79
N GLU A 73 15.64 8.40 9.18
CA GLU A 73 15.92 9.57 8.38
C GLU A 73 15.43 9.27 6.96
N THR A 74 14.65 10.17 6.36
CA THR A 74 13.96 10.00 5.07
C THR A 74 14.83 9.55 3.89
N ARG A 75 16.16 9.57 4.06
CA ARG A 75 17.14 9.16 3.05
C ARG A 75 17.67 7.72 3.21
N SER A 76 17.39 7.05 4.30
CA SER A 76 18.00 5.75 4.63
C SER A 76 17.14 4.53 4.27
N CYS A 77 15.85 4.72 3.96
CA CYS A 77 14.92 3.65 3.64
C CYS A 77 14.46 3.71 2.19
N ASN A 78 14.39 2.56 1.54
CA ASN A 78 13.84 2.45 0.20
C ASN A 78 12.34 2.18 0.30
N ILE A 79 11.52 3.21 0.10
CA ILE A 79 10.07 3.13 0.16
C ILE A 79 9.52 3.13 -1.27
N GLY A 80 8.67 2.15 -1.55
CA GLY A 80 7.86 2.10 -2.76
C GLY A 80 6.47 2.65 -2.47
N TYR A 81 6.02 3.65 -3.21
CA TYR A 81 4.70 4.26 -3.04
C TYR A 81 3.87 4.05 -4.32
N MET A 82 2.77 3.32 -4.20
CA MET A 82 1.79 3.13 -5.25
C MET A 82 0.57 4.00 -4.96
N LEU A 83 0.33 4.96 -5.85
CA LEU A 83 -0.77 5.91 -5.75
C LEU A 83 -2.09 5.32 -6.28
N GLN A 84 -3.19 5.98 -5.99
CA GLN A 84 -4.54 5.62 -6.40
C GLN A 84 -4.68 5.41 -7.93
N LYS A 85 -4.03 6.27 -8.73
CA LYS A 85 -3.93 6.11 -10.18
C LYS A 85 -2.57 5.51 -10.54
N ASP A 86 -2.52 4.81 -11.67
CA ASP A 86 -1.29 4.17 -12.15
C ASP A 86 -0.16 5.16 -12.51
N TYR A 87 -0.52 6.39 -12.92
CA TYR A 87 0.42 7.44 -13.33
C TYR A 87 1.53 6.93 -14.24
N LEU A 88 1.19 6.03 -15.16
CA LEU A 88 2.10 5.62 -16.22
C LEU A 88 2.27 6.78 -17.22
N LEU A 89 3.48 6.96 -17.69
CA LEU A 89 3.80 7.98 -18.68
C LEU A 89 3.40 7.45 -20.06
N ASP A 90 2.38 8.04 -20.68
CA ASP A 90 1.78 7.56 -21.93
C ASP A 90 2.76 7.55 -23.13
N TRP A 91 3.80 8.40 -23.08
CA TRP A 91 4.85 8.49 -24.10
C TRP A 91 6.01 7.52 -23.88
N ARG A 92 5.94 6.69 -22.84
CA ARG A 92 6.96 5.67 -22.52
C ARG A 92 6.36 4.27 -22.66
N THR A 93 7.16 3.34 -23.15
CA THR A 93 6.76 1.92 -23.14
C THR A 93 6.61 1.39 -21.71
N VAL A 94 5.99 0.22 -21.54
CA VAL A 94 5.88 -0.50 -20.26
C VAL A 94 7.26 -0.64 -19.63
N TYR A 95 8.23 -1.16 -20.37
CA TYR A 95 9.61 -1.34 -19.88
C TYR A 95 10.23 -0.04 -19.38
N LYS A 96 10.12 1.04 -20.15
CA LYS A 96 10.64 2.35 -19.79
C LYS A 96 9.90 2.97 -18.61
N ASN A 97 8.60 2.71 -18.45
CA ASN A 97 7.85 3.12 -17.26
C ASN A 97 8.39 2.43 -16.01
N ILE A 98 8.66 1.13 -16.08
CA ILE A 98 9.20 0.36 -14.96
C ILE A 98 10.60 0.84 -14.58
N LEU A 99 11.45 1.14 -15.54
CA LEU A 99 12.80 1.65 -15.29
C LEU A 99 12.83 3.06 -14.67
N LEU A 100 11.73 3.83 -14.72
CA LEU A 100 11.70 5.25 -14.32
C LEU A 100 12.30 5.50 -12.92
N GLY A 101 11.91 4.69 -11.94
CA GLY A 101 12.42 4.82 -10.57
C GLY A 101 13.93 4.56 -10.47
N LEU A 102 14.43 3.61 -11.23
CA LEU A 102 15.86 3.28 -11.30
C LEU A 102 16.64 4.38 -12.02
N GLU A 103 16.09 4.97 -13.09
CA GLU A 103 16.69 6.10 -13.80
C GLU A 103 16.84 7.32 -12.88
N ILE A 104 15.78 7.69 -12.15
CA ILE A 104 15.80 8.83 -11.20
C ILE A 104 16.85 8.61 -10.11
N LYS A 105 16.96 7.38 -9.60
CA LYS A 105 17.95 7.03 -8.56
C LYS A 105 19.35 6.79 -9.13
N LYS A 106 19.55 6.87 -10.46
CA LYS A 106 20.81 6.55 -11.14
C LYS A 106 21.31 5.11 -10.85
N MET A 107 20.39 4.17 -10.77
CA MET A 107 20.62 2.76 -10.42
C MET A 107 20.39 1.82 -11.62
N VAL A 108 20.38 2.32 -12.84
CA VAL A 108 20.24 1.48 -14.03
C VAL A 108 21.57 0.79 -14.31
N THR A 109 21.61 -0.51 -14.04
CA THR A 109 22.76 -1.41 -14.27
C THR A 109 22.26 -2.66 -14.99
N ASN A 110 23.17 -3.49 -15.52
CA ASN A 110 22.79 -4.77 -16.13
C ASN A 110 22.03 -5.66 -15.13
N GLU A 111 22.39 -5.64 -13.85
CA GLU A 111 21.75 -6.41 -12.78
C GLU A 111 20.31 -5.94 -12.55
N THR A 112 20.11 -4.62 -12.40
CA THR A 112 18.75 -4.06 -12.19
C THR A 112 17.87 -4.22 -13.42
N MET A 113 18.42 -4.16 -14.63
CA MET A 113 17.69 -4.43 -15.86
C MET A 113 17.27 -5.90 -15.96
N SER A 114 18.16 -6.84 -15.61
CA SER A 114 17.82 -8.27 -15.54
C SER A 114 16.72 -8.53 -14.52
N HIS A 115 16.80 -7.91 -13.35
CA HIS A 115 15.74 -7.99 -12.32
C HIS A 115 14.38 -7.48 -12.84
N VAL A 116 14.36 -6.37 -13.58
CA VAL A 116 13.12 -5.86 -14.21
C VAL A 116 12.56 -6.86 -15.23
N GLU A 117 13.41 -7.50 -16.02
CA GLU A 117 12.95 -8.53 -16.96
C GLU A 117 12.41 -9.77 -16.24
N GLU A 118 13.01 -10.18 -15.13
CA GLU A 118 12.49 -11.26 -14.27
C GLU A 118 11.13 -10.91 -13.69
N LEU A 119 10.94 -9.70 -13.19
CA LEU A 119 9.64 -9.21 -12.70
C LEU A 119 8.58 -9.22 -13.82
N LEU A 120 8.93 -8.75 -15.02
CA LEU A 120 8.03 -8.77 -16.18
C LEU A 120 7.61 -10.20 -16.56
N LYS A 121 8.54 -11.16 -16.54
CA LYS A 121 8.25 -12.58 -16.81
C LYS A 121 7.41 -13.20 -15.71
N LYS A 122 7.80 -13.00 -14.45
CA LYS A 122 7.13 -13.53 -13.26
C LYS A 122 5.67 -13.09 -13.17
N TYR A 123 5.37 -11.87 -13.65
CA TYR A 123 4.03 -11.27 -13.57
C TYR A 123 3.33 -11.16 -14.93
N GLU A 124 3.75 -11.98 -15.91
CA GLU A 124 3.09 -12.19 -17.21
C GLU A 124 2.92 -10.92 -18.05
N LEU A 125 3.88 -9.99 -17.95
CA LEU A 125 3.87 -8.73 -18.70
C LEU A 125 5.03 -8.61 -19.69
N TYR A 126 5.86 -9.66 -19.82
CA TYR A 126 7.05 -9.61 -20.68
C TYR A 126 6.73 -9.33 -22.15
N GLU A 127 5.69 -9.97 -22.70
CA GLU A 127 5.24 -9.79 -24.09
C GLU A 127 4.70 -8.37 -24.36
N PHE A 128 4.40 -7.61 -23.30
CA PHE A 128 3.88 -6.25 -23.40
C PHE A 128 4.94 -5.19 -23.13
N LYS A 129 6.21 -5.55 -22.92
CA LYS A 129 7.27 -4.63 -22.48
C LYS A 129 7.49 -3.44 -23.42
N ASP A 130 7.27 -3.64 -24.74
CA ASP A 130 7.44 -2.62 -25.77
C ASP A 130 6.13 -1.88 -26.11
N LYS A 131 5.00 -2.25 -25.47
CA LYS A 131 3.70 -1.57 -25.64
C LYS A 131 3.66 -0.29 -24.82
N TYR A 132 2.74 0.60 -25.20
CA TYR A 132 2.45 1.83 -24.48
C TYR A 132 1.25 1.65 -23.53
N PRO A 133 1.11 2.47 -22.46
CA PRO A 133 0.01 2.35 -21.50
C PRO A 133 -1.39 2.33 -22.14
N SER A 134 -1.60 3.10 -23.22
CA SER A 134 -2.87 3.14 -23.96
C SER A 134 -3.26 1.81 -24.63
N GLN A 135 -2.32 0.87 -24.76
CA GLN A 135 -2.53 -0.45 -25.35
C GLN A 135 -2.81 -1.55 -24.31
N LEU A 136 -2.87 -1.18 -23.03
CA LEU A 136 -3.04 -2.09 -21.90
C LEU A 136 -4.45 -1.99 -21.32
N SER A 137 -4.96 -3.10 -20.76
CA SER A 137 -6.15 -3.07 -19.91
C SER A 137 -5.85 -2.33 -18.59
N GLY A 138 -6.91 -1.89 -17.89
CA GLY A 138 -6.77 -1.24 -16.59
C GLY A 138 -5.99 -2.09 -15.57
N GLY A 139 -6.28 -3.39 -15.50
CA GLY A 139 -5.57 -4.33 -14.64
C GLY A 139 -4.10 -4.51 -15.01
N MET A 140 -3.77 -4.55 -16.31
CA MET A 140 -2.38 -4.59 -16.75
C MET A 140 -1.64 -3.33 -16.35
N ARG A 141 -2.25 -2.14 -16.49
CA ARG A 141 -1.64 -0.88 -16.06
C ARG A 141 -1.35 -0.86 -14.56
N GLN A 142 -2.26 -1.36 -13.73
CA GLN A 142 -2.03 -1.48 -12.28
C GLN A 142 -0.87 -2.42 -11.95
N ARG A 143 -0.78 -3.58 -12.63
CA ARG A 143 0.37 -4.49 -12.47
C ARG A 143 1.68 -3.83 -12.91
N VAL A 144 1.70 -3.08 -14.01
CA VAL A 144 2.88 -2.32 -14.45
C VAL A 144 3.28 -1.27 -13.40
N ALA A 145 2.32 -0.54 -12.81
CA ALA A 145 2.59 0.44 -11.75
C ALA A 145 3.18 -0.22 -10.49
N LEU A 146 2.67 -1.39 -10.11
CA LEU A 146 3.23 -2.17 -9.01
C LEU A 146 4.66 -2.64 -9.31
N ILE A 147 4.91 -3.21 -10.50
CA ILE A 147 6.26 -3.66 -10.91
C ILE A 147 7.23 -2.47 -10.95
N ARG A 148 6.81 -1.30 -11.46
CA ARG A 148 7.60 -0.07 -11.41
C ARG A 148 8.03 0.28 -9.99
N THR A 149 7.12 0.11 -9.04
CA THR A 149 7.38 0.37 -7.62
C THR A 149 8.34 -0.68 -7.05
N LEU A 150 8.15 -1.96 -7.37
CA LEU A 150 8.99 -3.08 -6.91
C LEU A 150 10.38 -3.10 -7.57
N ALA A 151 10.53 -2.58 -8.78
CA ALA A 151 11.80 -2.55 -9.51
C ALA A 151 12.93 -1.87 -8.72
N THR A 152 12.61 -0.94 -7.84
CA THR A 152 13.58 -0.29 -6.95
C THR A 152 13.92 -1.12 -5.72
N ASN A 153 13.39 -2.34 -5.60
CA ASN A 153 13.55 -3.26 -4.45
C ASN A 153 13.30 -2.57 -3.10
N PRO A 154 12.09 -2.03 -2.85
CA PRO A 154 11.80 -1.30 -1.63
C PRO A 154 11.79 -2.22 -0.40
N ASP A 155 12.05 -1.67 0.79
CA ASP A 155 11.86 -2.34 2.07
C ASP A 155 10.40 -2.26 2.54
N ILE A 156 9.75 -1.14 2.22
CA ILE A 156 8.36 -0.84 2.57
C ILE A 156 7.58 -0.56 1.28
N LEU A 157 6.40 -1.15 1.17
CA LEU A 157 5.44 -0.91 0.10
C LEU A 157 4.19 -0.21 0.65
N LEU A 158 3.93 0.98 0.15
CA LEU A 158 2.76 1.78 0.49
C LEU A 158 1.76 1.76 -0.67
N LEU A 159 0.49 1.43 -0.38
CA LEU A 159 -0.59 1.35 -1.36
C LEU A 159 -1.70 2.33 -0.94
N ASP A 160 -1.88 3.41 -1.69
CA ASP A 160 -2.89 4.43 -1.41
C ASP A 160 -4.09 4.24 -2.34
N GLU A 161 -5.14 3.58 -1.86
CA GLU A 161 -6.37 3.28 -2.62
C GLU A 161 -6.09 2.68 -4.02
N ALA A 162 -5.08 1.85 -4.12
CA ALA A 162 -4.46 1.43 -5.38
C ALA A 162 -5.41 0.77 -6.39
N PHE A 163 -6.57 0.26 -5.95
CA PHE A 163 -7.51 -0.48 -6.80
C PHE A 163 -8.87 0.20 -6.97
N SER A 164 -9.07 1.37 -6.34
CA SER A 164 -10.37 2.05 -6.31
C SER A 164 -10.85 2.53 -7.69
N ALA A 165 -9.94 2.78 -8.63
CA ALA A 165 -10.25 3.24 -9.98
C ALA A 165 -10.70 2.11 -10.94
N LEU A 166 -10.67 0.84 -10.50
CA LEU A 166 -11.04 -0.32 -11.32
C LEU A 166 -12.53 -0.67 -11.14
N ASP A 167 -13.16 -1.17 -12.22
CA ASP A 167 -14.46 -1.81 -12.11
C ASP A 167 -14.40 -3.07 -11.23
N TYR A 168 -15.54 -3.53 -10.73
CA TYR A 168 -15.60 -4.59 -9.74
C TYR A 168 -14.94 -5.90 -10.18
N GLN A 169 -15.18 -6.36 -11.42
CA GLN A 169 -14.65 -7.64 -11.90
C GLN A 169 -13.12 -7.57 -12.10
N THR A 170 -12.66 -6.50 -12.74
CA THR A 170 -11.23 -6.23 -12.92
C THR A 170 -10.53 -6.10 -11.58
N ARG A 171 -11.15 -5.44 -10.60
CA ARG A 171 -10.61 -5.30 -9.25
C ARG A 171 -10.40 -6.65 -8.57
N LEU A 172 -11.35 -7.57 -8.64
CA LEU A 172 -11.21 -8.92 -8.08
C LEU A 172 -10.01 -9.67 -8.67
N SER A 173 -9.87 -9.67 -9.99
CA SER A 173 -8.75 -10.32 -10.66
C SER A 173 -7.41 -9.66 -10.30
N VAL A 174 -7.35 -8.33 -10.32
CA VAL A 174 -6.11 -7.58 -10.04
C VAL A 174 -5.69 -7.73 -8.57
N THR A 175 -6.62 -7.71 -7.62
CA THR A 175 -6.29 -7.92 -6.20
C THR A 175 -5.73 -9.31 -5.94
N GLU A 176 -6.24 -10.33 -6.65
CA GLU A 176 -5.69 -11.70 -6.60
C GLU A 176 -4.24 -11.75 -7.09
N ASP A 177 -3.96 -11.17 -8.25
CA ASP A 177 -2.62 -11.13 -8.83
C ASP A 177 -1.65 -10.32 -7.96
N VAL A 178 -2.07 -9.12 -7.54
CA VAL A 178 -1.26 -8.22 -6.72
C VAL A 178 -0.96 -8.82 -5.34
N TYR A 179 -1.92 -9.51 -4.73
CA TYR A 179 -1.70 -10.20 -3.46
C TYR A 179 -0.59 -11.25 -3.57
N LYS A 180 -0.63 -12.10 -4.62
CA LYS A 180 0.43 -13.10 -4.88
C LYS A 180 1.79 -12.44 -5.06
N ILE A 181 1.84 -11.32 -5.79
CA ILE A 181 3.05 -10.53 -6.00
C ILE A 181 3.62 -10.06 -4.66
N ILE A 182 2.80 -9.37 -3.86
CA ILE A 182 3.23 -8.75 -2.60
C ILE A 182 3.69 -9.82 -1.59
N LYS A 183 2.95 -10.91 -1.46
CA LYS A 183 3.34 -12.01 -0.56
C LYS A 183 4.66 -12.66 -0.95
N ALA A 184 4.91 -12.81 -2.26
CA ALA A 184 6.18 -13.36 -2.76
C ALA A 184 7.39 -12.45 -2.50
N GLU A 185 7.18 -11.13 -2.43
CA GLU A 185 8.24 -10.14 -2.20
C GLU A 185 8.61 -9.98 -0.72
N ASN A 186 7.78 -10.47 0.22
CA ASN A 186 8.04 -10.49 1.66
C ASN A 186 8.51 -9.13 2.22
N LYS A 187 7.77 -8.06 1.89
CA LYS A 187 8.05 -6.68 2.32
C LYS A 187 7.12 -6.27 3.47
N ILE A 188 7.42 -5.16 4.14
CA ILE A 188 6.43 -4.47 4.97
C ILE A 188 5.43 -3.84 4.01
N THR A 189 4.15 -4.24 4.05
CA THR A 189 3.13 -3.71 3.16
C THR A 189 2.04 -3.00 3.95
N ILE A 190 1.78 -1.74 3.61
CA ILE A 190 0.76 -0.90 4.25
C ILE A 190 -0.19 -0.40 3.17
N MET A 191 -1.45 -0.75 3.27
CA MET A 191 -2.49 -0.31 2.35
C MET A 191 -3.49 0.59 3.05
N VAL A 192 -3.84 1.69 2.42
CA VAL A 192 -4.98 2.52 2.79
C VAL A 192 -6.10 2.24 1.79
N THR A 193 -7.27 1.94 2.29
CA THR A 193 -8.46 1.73 1.46
C THR A 193 -9.74 2.11 2.22
N HIS A 194 -10.80 2.42 1.48
CA HIS A 194 -12.16 2.55 1.98
C HIS A 194 -13.01 1.32 1.67
N ASP A 195 -12.47 0.34 0.94
CA ASP A 195 -13.14 -0.91 0.59
C ASP A 195 -12.87 -1.97 1.67
N ILE A 196 -13.87 -2.23 2.53
CA ILE A 196 -13.77 -3.22 3.62
C ILE A 196 -13.55 -4.63 3.08
N PRO A 197 -14.29 -5.13 2.08
CA PRO A 197 -14.01 -6.42 1.43
C PRO A 197 -12.57 -6.58 0.97
N GLU A 198 -11.98 -5.55 0.39
CA GLU A 198 -10.60 -5.54 -0.05
C GLU A 198 -9.64 -5.68 1.14
N SER A 199 -9.82 -4.83 2.17
CA SER A 199 -8.97 -4.87 3.37
C SER A 199 -8.99 -6.25 4.05
N ILE A 200 -10.17 -6.88 4.19
CA ILE A 200 -10.31 -8.20 4.81
C ILE A 200 -9.65 -9.29 3.97
N SER A 201 -9.85 -9.27 2.65
CA SER A 201 -9.34 -10.34 1.78
C SER A 201 -7.82 -10.32 1.62
N MET A 202 -7.20 -9.13 1.64
CA MET A 202 -5.77 -8.97 1.36
C MET A 202 -4.90 -8.92 2.62
N SER A 203 -5.43 -8.49 3.77
CA SER A 203 -4.58 -8.17 4.92
C SER A 203 -4.44 -9.30 5.93
N ASP A 204 -3.31 -9.34 6.60
CA ASP A 204 -3.10 -10.13 7.82
C ASP A 204 -3.64 -9.38 9.03
N GLU A 205 -3.73 -8.04 8.93
CA GLU A 205 -4.16 -7.17 10.02
C GLU A 205 -4.85 -5.91 9.48
N ILE A 206 -5.91 -5.46 10.16
CA ILE A 206 -6.65 -4.24 9.82
C ILE A 206 -6.63 -3.29 11.01
N ILE A 207 -6.17 -2.07 10.76
CA ILE A 207 -6.23 -0.94 11.70
C ILE A 207 -7.46 -0.09 11.33
N VAL A 208 -8.36 0.09 12.27
CA VAL A 208 -9.54 0.96 12.12
C VAL A 208 -9.23 2.31 12.76
N LEU A 209 -9.41 3.39 12.01
CA LEU A 209 -9.22 4.76 12.50
C LEU A 209 -10.55 5.43 12.83
N THR A 210 -10.49 6.37 13.78
CA THR A 210 -11.60 7.28 14.10
C THR A 210 -11.83 8.32 13.01
N LYS A 211 -12.90 9.10 13.11
CA LYS A 211 -13.03 10.40 12.44
C LYS A 211 -11.87 11.32 12.86
N ARG A 212 -11.67 12.42 12.12
CA ARG A 212 -10.64 13.42 12.42
C ARG A 212 -10.80 14.00 13.83
N PRO A 213 -9.73 14.06 14.64
CA PRO A 213 -8.38 13.57 14.35
C PRO A 213 -8.30 12.05 14.29
N ALA A 214 -7.48 11.52 13.35
CA ALA A 214 -7.28 10.08 13.23
C ALA A 214 -6.51 9.53 14.42
N VAL A 215 -7.16 8.62 15.14
CA VAL A 215 -6.60 7.83 16.23
C VAL A 215 -6.87 6.36 15.91
N ILE A 216 -6.03 5.45 16.37
CA ILE A 216 -6.32 4.02 16.28
C ILE A 216 -7.51 3.69 17.16
N LYS A 217 -8.62 3.26 16.57
CA LYS A 217 -9.80 2.82 17.28
C LYS A 217 -9.68 1.36 17.72
N SER A 218 -9.25 0.51 16.78
CA SER A 218 -9.06 -0.92 17.00
C SER A 218 -8.07 -1.50 16.00
N VAL A 219 -7.59 -2.70 16.31
CA VAL A 219 -6.71 -3.50 15.45
C VAL A 219 -7.26 -4.91 15.42
N HIS A 220 -7.46 -5.46 14.22
CA HIS A 220 -8.02 -6.78 14.01
C HIS A 220 -7.05 -7.68 13.26
N ASN A 221 -6.67 -8.81 13.87
CA ASN A 221 -5.93 -9.87 13.19
C ASN A 221 -6.88 -10.67 12.30
N ILE A 222 -6.53 -10.83 11.04
CA ILE A 222 -7.34 -11.51 10.03
C ILE A 222 -6.74 -12.87 9.71
N ASN A 223 -7.40 -13.91 10.21
CA ASN A 223 -6.98 -15.29 9.99
C ASN A 223 -8.16 -16.15 9.50
N PHE A 224 -8.00 -16.70 8.30
CA PHE A 224 -9.03 -17.54 7.68
C PHE A 224 -8.81 -19.04 7.87
N ASP A 225 -7.64 -19.46 8.35
CA ASP A 225 -7.24 -20.88 8.44
C ASP A 225 -7.39 -21.64 7.10
N ILE A 226 -7.16 -20.93 5.99
CA ILE A 226 -7.27 -21.48 4.63
C ILE A 226 -5.87 -21.77 4.11
N PRO A 227 -5.56 -23.03 3.72
CA PRO A 227 -4.33 -23.34 3.00
C PRO A 227 -4.25 -22.54 1.69
N ASN A 228 -3.08 -21.96 1.39
CA ASN A 228 -2.89 -21.14 0.18
C ASN A 228 -3.93 -20.01 0.05
N ARG A 229 -4.06 -19.23 1.14
CA ARG A 229 -4.96 -18.09 1.19
C ARG A 229 -4.78 -17.18 -0.01
N THR A 230 -5.91 -16.80 -0.63
CA THR A 230 -6.00 -15.79 -1.69
C THR A 230 -7.17 -14.85 -1.42
N PRO A 231 -7.20 -13.64 -1.99
CA PRO A 231 -8.32 -12.71 -1.84
C PRO A 231 -9.67 -13.31 -2.27
N LEU A 232 -9.70 -14.16 -3.28
CA LEU A 232 -10.94 -14.79 -3.75
C LEU A 232 -11.43 -15.85 -2.77
N ASN A 233 -10.57 -16.80 -2.35
CA ASN A 233 -11.03 -17.89 -1.47
C ASN A 233 -11.36 -17.42 -0.05
N CYS A 234 -10.84 -16.27 0.38
CA CYS A 234 -11.25 -15.65 1.64
C CYS A 234 -12.72 -15.26 1.64
N ARG A 235 -13.25 -14.81 0.50
CA ARG A 235 -14.64 -14.33 0.38
C ARG A 235 -15.67 -15.45 0.53
N ASP A 236 -15.28 -16.69 0.23
CA ASP A 236 -16.13 -17.87 0.38
C ASP A 236 -16.14 -18.42 1.82
N SER A 237 -15.26 -17.89 2.67
CA SER A 237 -15.16 -18.32 4.07
C SER A 237 -16.28 -17.73 4.93
N PRO A 238 -16.91 -18.52 5.81
CA PRO A 238 -17.87 -18.00 6.80
C PRO A 238 -17.28 -16.91 7.71
N LYS A 239 -15.96 -16.95 7.96
CA LYS A 239 -15.25 -15.92 8.73
C LYS A 239 -15.25 -14.55 8.04
N PHE A 240 -15.39 -14.51 6.71
CA PHE A 240 -15.40 -13.25 5.97
C PHE A 240 -16.54 -12.34 6.40
N SER A 241 -17.76 -12.86 6.46
CA SER A 241 -18.94 -12.11 6.91
C SER A 241 -18.77 -11.61 8.34
N HIS A 242 -18.19 -12.45 9.24
CA HIS A 242 -17.91 -12.03 10.60
C HIS A 242 -16.95 -10.83 10.67
N TYR A 243 -15.81 -10.90 9.97
CA TYR A 243 -14.85 -9.77 9.92
C TYR A 243 -15.48 -8.54 9.30
N PHE A 244 -16.30 -8.71 8.24
CA PHE A 244 -17.00 -7.61 7.60
C PHE A 244 -17.93 -6.90 8.60
N ASP A 245 -18.76 -7.65 9.31
CA ASP A 245 -19.70 -7.10 10.29
C ASP A 245 -19.01 -6.34 11.42
N VAL A 246 -17.88 -6.87 11.91
CA VAL A 246 -17.08 -6.23 12.96
C VAL A 246 -16.51 -4.89 12.47
N VAL A 247 -15.78 -4.90 11.36
CA VAL A 247 -15.14 -3.68 10.81
C VAL A 247 -16.18 -2.66 10.38
N TRP A 248 -17.28 -3.10 9.74
CA TRP A 248 -18.39 -2.24 9.34
C TRP A 248 -19.06 -1.53 10.52
N LYS A 249 -19.36 -2.27 11.59
CA LYS A 249 -19.96 -1.68 12.81
C LYS A 249 -19.04 -0.64 13.43
N GLU A 250 -17.75 -0.91 13.48
CA GLU A 250 -16.80 0.04 14.05
C GLU A 250 -16.67 1.33 13.22
N LEU A 251 -16.69 1.22 11.90
CA LEU A 251 -16.65 2.40 11.02
C LEU A 251 -17.93 3.24 11.11
N ASN A 252 -19.10 2.61 11.26
CA ASN A 252 -20.38 3.32 11.32
C ASN A 252 -20.74 3.82 12.72
N ASN A 253 -20.26 3.17 13.80
CA ASN A 253 -20.46 3.62 15.17
C ASN A 253 -19.44 4.69 15.60
N SER A 254 -18.85 5.39 14.65
CA SER A 254 -17.91 6.49 14.91
C SER A 254 -18.69 7.81 15.06
N GLU A 255 -19.60 7.86 16.05
CA GLU A 255 -20.16 9.11 16.58
C GLU A 255 -19.24 9.71 17.64
#